data_ab267a9a5a312f1bb8887fd4c004e5e7
#
_entry.id   ab267a9a5a312f1bb8887fd4c004e5e7
#
_cell.length_a   1.000
_cell.length_b   1.000
_cell.length_c   1.000
_cell.angle_alpha   90.00
_cell.angle_beta   90.00
_cell.angle_gamma   90.00
#
_symmetry.space_group_name_H-M   'P 1'
#
loop_
_entity.id
_entity.type
_entity.pdbx_description
1 polymer ?
#
loop_
_entity_poly.entity_id
_entity_poly.type
_entity_poly.pdbx_seq_one_letter_code
_entity_poly.pdbx_strand_id
1 'polypeptide(L)' 'MSKSCGKCGGRMEQGFLLDERDGNMKDVTDWVEGAPEKGWFGTVKVRGKRRLAVETHRCMRCGYLESYAPGA' A
#
# COMPACT_ATOMS: atom_id res chain seq x y z
N MET A 1 13.60 -12.55 6.43
CA MET A 1 14.25 -11.68 7.44
C MET A 1 13.24 -10.74 8.02
N SER A 2 13.17 -10.67 9.33
CA SER A 2 12.27 -9.73 9.98
C SER A 2 12.92 -8.35 10.03
N LYS A 3 12.13 -7.32 9.73
CA LYS A 3 12.58 -5.94 9.85
C LYS A 3 12.39 -5.47 11.28
N SER A 4 13.18 -4.49 11.65
CA SER A 4 13.01 -3.82 12.94
C SER A 4 12.28 -2.50 12.74
N CYS A 5 11.41 -2.17 13.68
CA CYS A 5 10.66 -0.92 13.63
C CYS A 5 11.60 0.26 13.86
N GLY A 6 11.53 1.26 12.98
CA GLY A 6 12.33 2.48 13.14
C GLY A 6 11.88 3.37 14.27
N LYS A 7 10.69 3.11 14.84
CA LYS A 7 10.15 3.92 15.94
C LYS A 7 10.47 3.35 17.31
N CYS A 8 10.33 2.04 17.49
CA CYS A 8 10.52 1.44 18.82
C CYS A 8 11.47 0.25 18.84
N GLY A 9 11.96 -0.18 17.69
CA GLY A 9 12.86 -1.33 17.60
C GLY A 9 12.17 -2.68 17.68
N GLY A 10 10.85 -2.71 17.71
CA GLY A 10 10.10 -3.95 17.77
C GLY A 10 10.15 -4.73 16.45
N ARG A 11 9.64 -5.94 16.48
CA ARG A 11 9.62 -6.80 15.29
C ARG A 11 8.50 -6.39 14.35
N MET A 12 8.80 -6.34 13.07
CA MET A 12 7.82 -6.03 12.02
C MET A 12 7.28 -7.32 11.40
N GLU A 13 6.00 -7.34 11.13
CA GLU A 13 5.33 -8.47 10.47
C GLU A 13 4.80 -8.01 9.13
N GLN A 14 5.02 -8.80 8.11
CA GLN A 14 4.53 -8.49 6.77
C GLN A 14 3.02 -8.72 6.67
N GLY A 15 2.37 -7.80 6.00
CA GLY A 15 0.95 -7.88 5.70
C GLY A 15 0.66 -7.08 4.45
N PHE A 16 -0.58 -6.67 4.28
CA PHE A 16 -0.97 -5.82 3.17
C PHE A 16 -2.13 -4.92 3.60
N LEU A 17 -2.28 -3.82 2.88
CA LEU A 17 -3.41 -2.91 3.09
C LEU A 17 -4.55 -3.36 2.18
N LEU A 18 -5.71 -3.57 2.78
CA LEU A 18 -6.88 -4.04 2.05
C LEU A 18 -7.68 -2.85 1.55
N ASP A 19 -8.00 -2.86 0.25
CA ASP A 19 -8.87 -1.88 -0.36
C ASP A 19 -10.23 -2.54 -0.58
N GLU A 20 -11.27 -2.05 0.10
CA GLU A 20 -12.62 -2.57 -0.06
C GLU A 20 -13.43 -1.60 -0.89
N ARG A 21 -14.11 -2.14 -1.90
CA ARG A 21 -14.99 -1.37 -2.76
C ARG A 21 -16.42 -1.83 -2.57
N ASP A 22 -17.35 -1.04 -3.09
CA ASP A 22 -18.75 -1.40 -3.11
C ASP A 22 -18.96 -2.74 -3.82
N GLY A 23 -19.90 -3.54 -3.34
CA GLY A 23 -20.17 -4.84 -3.92
C GLY A 23 -19.24 -5.94 -3.43
N ASN A 24 -18.61 -5.77 -2.28
CA ASN A 24 -17.71 -6.74 -1.67
C ASN A 24 -16.44 -7.03 -2.47
N MET A 25 -16.05 -6.12 -3.32
CA MET A 25 -14.78 -6.28 -4.05
C MET A 25 -13.64 -5.86 -3.14
N LYS A 26 -12.63 -6.74 -3.04
CA LYS A 26 -11.46 -6.52 -2.20
C LYS A 26 -10.20 -6.62 -3.04
N ASP A 27 -9.26 -5.74 -2.80
CA ASP A 27 -8.03 -5.72 -3.56
C ASP A 27 -6.88 -5.20 -2.69
N VAL A 28 -5.68 -5.41 -3.19
CA VAL A 28 -4.47 -4.88 -2.55
C VAL A 28 -4.24 -3.47 -3.07
N THR A 29 -3.84 -2.57 -2.17
CA THR A 29 -3.55 -1.19 -2.53
C THR A 29 -2.31 -1.11 -3.41
N ASP A 30 -2.39 -0.34 -4.50
CA ASP A 30 -1.26 -0.13 -5.41
C ASP A 30 -0.72 1.29 -5.30
N TRP A 31 0.58 1.42 -5.53
CA TRP A 31 1.19 2.72 -5.77
C TRP A 31 1.09 3.02 -7.25
N VAL A 32 0.66 4.22 -7.59
CA VAL A 32 0.51 4.65 -8.98
C VAL A 32 1.39 5.87 -9.21
N GLU A 33 2.12 5.84 -10.32
CA GLU A 33 3.05 6.90 -10.69
C GLU A 33 2.36 8.25 -10.90
N GLY A 34 2.99 9.31 -10.41
CA GLY A 34 2.54 10.68 -10.65
C GLY A 34 1.47 11.15 -9.70
N ALA A 35 0.95 12.34 -9.96
CA ALA A 35 -0.13 12.91 -9.17
C ALA A 35 -1.48 12.32 -9.59
N PRO A 36 -2.45 12.23 -8.67
CA PRO A 36 -3.76 11.70 -9.02
C PRO A 36 -4.49 12.65 -9.97
N GLU A 37 -5.01 12.09 -11.06
CA GLU A 37 -5.81 12.82 -12.03
C GLU A 37 -7.21 12.25 -12.04
N LYS A 38 -8.22 13.09 -11.90
CA LYS A 38 -9.61 12.65 -11.92
C LYS A 38 -10.12 12.58 -13.35
N GLY A 39 -10.81 11.50 -13.67
CA GLY A 39 -11.48 11.33 -14.94
C GLY A 39 -12.86 11.97 -14.95
N TRP A 40 -13.58 11.75 -16.04
CA TRP A 40 -14.90 12.34 -16.29
C TRP A 40 -15.93 11.99 -15.22
N PHE A 41 -15.85 10.83 -14.61
CA PHE A 41 -16.83 10.34 -13.65
C PHE A 41 -16.30 10.34 -12.21
N GLY A 42 -15.30 11.17 -11.93
CA GLY A 42 -14.71 11.24 -10.60
C GLY A 42 -13.76 10.10 -10.28
N THR A 43 -13.49 9.22 -11.24
CA THR A 43 -12.53 8.15 -11.04
C THR A 43 -11.12 8.66 -11.29
N VAL A 44 -10.14 8.04 -10.63
CA VAL A 44 -8.74 8.39 -10.82
C VAL A 44 -8.20 7.70 -12.07
N LYS A 45 -7.52 8.45 -12.92
CA LYS A 45 -6.91 7.90 -14.13
C LYS A 45 -5.65 7.13 -13.76
N VAL A 46 -5.58 5.88 -14.22
CA VAL A 46 -4.39 5.04 -14.01
C VAL A 46 -3.81 4.54 -15.33
N ARG A 47 -4.49 4.79 -16.42
CA ARG A 47 -4.08 4.30 -17.73
C ARG A 47 -2.77 4.95 -18.16
N GLY A 48 -1.84 4.13 -18.62
CA GLY A 48 -0.53 4.60 -19.05
C GLY A 48 0.42 4.93 -17.92
N LYS A 49 0.00 4.72 -16.67
CA LYS A 49 0.83 4.99 -15.50
C LYS A 49 1.35 3.68 -14.93
N ARG A 50 2.55 3.74 -14.38
CA ARG A 50 3.15 2.59 -13.72
C ARG A 50 2.42 2.32 -12.41
N ARG A 51 2.11 1.04 -12.18
CA ARG A 51 1.46 0.59 -10.95
C ARG A 51 2.30 -0.49 -10.29
N LEU A 52 2.50 -0.36 -9.00
CA LEU A 52 3.29 -1.30 -8.22
C LEU A 52 2.49 -1.74 -7.00
N ALA A 53 2.46 -3.04 -6.75
CA ALA A 53 1.82 -3.56 -5.55
C ALA A 53 2.56 -3.06 -4.32
N VAL A 54 1.82 -2.71 -3.28
CA VAL A 54 2.40 -2.19 -2.04
C VAL A 54 2.53 -3.32 -1.02
N GLU A 55 3.74 -3.47 -0.48
CA GLU A 55 3.99 -4.35 0.67
C GLU A 55 3.98 -3.49 1.92
N THR A 56 3.32 -3.96 2.96
CA THR A 56 3.22 -3.23 4.22
C THR A 56 3.68 -4.12 5.37
N HIS A 57 4.42 -3.52 6.28
CA HIS A 57 4.87 -4.19 7.49
C HIS A 57 4.32 -3.44 8.70
N ARG A 58 3.87 -4.17 9.70
CA ARG A 58 3.32 -3.60 10.93
C ARG A 58 4.21 -4.00 12.10
N CYS A 59 4.54 -3.04 12.94
CA CYS A 59 5.27 -3.33 14.16
C CYS A 59 4.34 -4.07 15.13
N MET A 60 4.78 -5.22 15.61
CA MET A 60 4.02 -6.02 16.55
C MET A 60 3.93 -5.38 17.93
N ARG A 61 4.75 -4.40 18.18
CA ARG A 61 4.85 -3.75 19.48
C ARG A 61 4.10 -2.43 19.56
N CYS A 62 4.35 -1.51 18.62
CA CYS A 62 3.74 -0.18 18.67
C CYS A 62 2.69 0.07 17.56
N GLY A 63 2.57 -0.83 16.60
CA GLY A 63 1.60 -0.70 15.53
C GLY A 63 2.02 0.18 14.37
N TYR A 64 3.25 0.66 14.35
CA TYR A 64 3.75 1.48 13.25
C TYR A 64 3.68 0.72 11.92
N LEU A 65 3.20 1.38 10.90
CA LEU A 65 3.11 0.80 9.55
C LEU A 65 4.19 1.40 8.65
N GLU A 66 4.83 0.54 7.87
CA GLU A 66 5.84 0.95 6.92
C GLU A 66 5.54 0.25 5.60
N SER A 67 5.44 1.01 4.52
CA SER A 67 5.05 0.48 3.23
C SER A 67 6.13 0.69 2.18
N TYR A 68 6.22 -0.28 1.26
CA TYR A 68 7.16 -0.26 0.15
C TYR A 68 6.43 -0.64 -1.12
N ALA A 69 6.87 -0.11 -2.24
CA ALA A 69 6.37 -0.51 -3.55
C ALA A 69 7.55 -1.09 -4.34
N PRO A 70 8.03 -2.30 -4.00
CA PRO A 70 9.19 -2.89 -4.65
C PRO A 70 8.81 -3.38 -6.04
N GLY A 71 9.09 -2.61 -7.03
CA GLY A 71 8.78 -2.98 -8.38
C GLY A 71 10.04 -3.18 -9.20
N ALA A 72 9.91 -3.89 -10.30
CA ALA A 72 10.99 -4.03 -11.25
C ALA A 72 11.06 -2.81 -12.16
#